data_e18cf69ccd996d86c8cd20f043b0becc
#
_entry.id   e18cf69ccd996d86c8cd20f043b0becc
#
_cell.length_a   1.000
_cell.length_b   1.000
_cell.length_c   1.000
_cell.angle_alpha   90.00
_cell.angle_beta   90.00
_cell.angle_gamma   90.00
#
_symmetry.space_group_name_H-M   'P 1'
#
loop_
_entity.id
_entity.type
_entity.pdbx_description
1 polymer ?
#
loop_
_entity_poly.entity_id
_entity_poly.type
_entity_poly.pdbx_seq_one_letter_code
_entity_poly.pdbx_strand_id
1 'polypeptide(L)'
;MRGEVIKSTGKWYKVLLEDGQTIQASIKGKLRLEGLKTTNPIAAGDVVDIKAIDASGEMVYTIRGIEKRKNDLGRKSTNLSKQMQIIAANVDRVYLVVTLISPETQVAFIDRFLVAAESFRIPTTILFNKIDLYGDEELALMDYLTGVYEPLGYPCNSIIAEKDASITFLKKEIKDKKVMISGNSGVGKTTLVNSLDSSLSLRVGEISKAHAQGKHTTTFSEMHALQSGGFIIDTPGIRAFGLVDLEKEHYAHYFPEMRALLGQCKFHNCMH
;
A
#
# COMPACT_ATOMS: atom_id res chain seq x y z
N MET A 1 10.59 -14.70 -20.10
CA MET A 1 9.21 -14.18 -20.04
C MET A 1 9.14 -13.20 -18.88
N ARG A 2 8.39 -12.12 -19.04
CA ARG A 2 8.20 -11.10 -18.01
C ARG A 2 6.80 -11.22 -17.42
N GLY A 3 6.66 -11.00 -16.13
CA GLY A 3 5.36 -11.04 -15.48
C GLY A 3 5.35 -10.29 -14.15
N GLU A 4 4.17 -10.06 -13.62
CA GLU A 4 3.94 -9.33 -12.38
C GLU A 4 3.41 -10.24 -11.28
N VAL A 5 4.04 -10.20 -10.11
CA VAL A 5 3.63 -11.04 -8.98
C VAL A 5 2.34 -10.49 -8.38
N ILE A 6 1.25 -11.24 -8.48
CA ILE A 6 -0.04 -10.87 -7.90
C ILE A 6 -0.28 -11.49 -6.52
N LYS A 7 0.43 -12.59 -6.18
CA LYS A 7 0.39 -13.20 -4.84
C LYS A 7 1.68 -13.92 -4.52
N SER A 8 2.14 -13.77 -3.28
CA SER A 8 3.30 -14.48 -2.73
C SER A 8 2.85 -15.34 -1.55
N THR A 9 3.23 -16.62 -1.53
CA THR A 9 3.01 -17.51 -0.37
C THR A 9 4.33 -17.91 0.29
N GLY A 10 5.44 -17.24 -0.08
CA GLY A 10 6.78 -17.52 0.39
C GLY A 10 7.49 -18.65 -0.36
N LYS A 11 6.76 -19.66 -0.83
CA LYS A 11 7.29 -20.77 -1.64
C LYS A 11 6.83 -20.72 -3.09
N TRP A 12 5.59 -20.30 -3.31
CA TRP A 12 4.96 -20.20 -4.60
C TRP A 12 4.49 -18.78 -4.87
N TYR A 13 4.58 -18.37 -6.11
CA TYR A 13 4.22 -17.05 -6.61
C TYR A 13 3.20 -17.19 -7.72
N LYS A 14 2.07 -16.51 -7.58
CA LYS A 14 1.11 -16.36 -8.66
C LYS A 14 1.53 -15.14 -9.47
N VAL A 15 1.78 -15.33 -10.75
CA VAL A 15 2.33 -14.29 -11.62
C VAL A 15 1.40 -14.09 -12.80
N LEU A 16 1.08 -12.84 -13.07
CA LEU A 16 0.35 -12.39 -14.24
C LEU A 16 1.36 -12.08 -15.35
N LEU A 17 1.27 -12.75 -16.48
CA LEU A 17 2.11 -12.51 -17.65
C LEU A 17 1.56 -11.37 -18.51
N GLU A 18 2.37 -10.83 -19.41
CA GLU A 18 2.00 -9.74 -20.33
C GLU A 18 0.86 -10.11 -21.29
N ASP A 19 0.68 -11.39 -21.59
CA ASP A 19 -0.43 -11.92 -22.40
C ASP A 19 -1.75 -12.10 -21.63
N GLY A 20 -1.77 -11.74 -20.33
CA GLY A 20 -2.91 -11.88 -19.44
C GLY A 20 -3.04 -13.26 -18.79
N GLN A 21 -2.19 -14.23 -19.15
CA GLN A 21 -2.18 -15.54 -18.52
C GLN A 21 -1.65 -15.45 -17.08
N THR A 22 -2.29 -16.19 -16.18
CA THR A 22 -1.80 -16.35 -14.81
C THR A 22 -1.12 -17.70 -14.64
N ILE A 23 0.11 -17.70 -14.15
CA ILE A 23 0.92 -18.88 -13.90
C ILE A 23 1.32 -19.00 -12.44
N GLN A 24 1.69 -20.21 -12.03
CA GLN A 24 2.30 -20.48 -10.73
C GLN A 24 3.81 -20.70 -10.94
N ALA A 25 4.63 -19.88 -10.29
CA ALA A 25 6.08 -19.93 -10.39
C ALA A 25 6.73 -20.18 -9.02
N SER A 26 7.94 -20.72 -9.03
CA SER A 26 8.77 -20.92 -7.83
C SER A 26 10.13 -20.25 -8.02
N ILE A 27 10.86 -20.07 -6.92
CA ILE A 27 12.27 -19.67 -6.99
C ILE A 27 13.13 -20.93 -6.96
N LYS A 28 14.03 -21.09 -7.91
CA LYS A 28 15.00 -22.17 -7.94
C LYS A 28 16.36 -21.67 -7.41
N GLY A 29 16.79 -22.21 -6.28
CA GLY A 29 18.05 -21.81 -5.62
C GLY A 29 17.91 -20.56 -4.74
N LYS A 30 19.02 -20.12 -4.16
CA LYS A 30 19.09 -18.84 -3.43
C LYS A 30 19.15 -17.72 -4.46
N LEU A 31 18.03 -17.07 -4.75
CA LEU A 31 18.04 -15.78 -5.40
C LEU A 31 18.76 -14.83 -4.45
N ARG A 32 20.07 -14.64 -4.64
CA ARG A 32 20.85 -13.66 -3.90
C ARG A 32 20.47 -12.29 -4.45
N LEU A 33 19.48 -11.67 -3.85
CA LEU A 33 19.29 -10.23 -4.00
C LEU A 33 20.43 -9.60 -3.20
N GLU A 34 21.42 -9.07 -3.90
CA GLU A 34 22.56 -8.39 -3.29
C GLU A 34 22.03 -7.29 -2.36
N GLY A 35 22.32 -7.40 -1.08
CA GLY A 35 22.04 -6.40 -0.05
C GLY A 35 20.73 -6.56 0.74
N LEU A 36 19.78 -7.41 0.36
CA LEU A 36 18.52 -7.57 1.09
C LEU A 36 18.54 -8.77 2.05
N LYS A 37 18.66 -8.50 3.34
CA LYS A 37 18.42 -9.50 4.40
C LYS A 37 16.91 -9.63 4.64
N THR A 38 16.18 -10.27 3.70
CA THR A 38 14.73 -10.46 3.79
C THR A 38 14.35 -11.91 3.85
N THR A 39 13.31 -12.25 4.62
CA THR A 39 12.78 -13.62 4.71
C THR A 39 11.99 -14.02 3.47
N ASN A 40 11.38 -13.06 2.78
CA ASN A 40 10.68 -13.25 1.52
C ASN A 40 11.13 -12.16 0.54
N PRO A 41 11.97 -12.50 -0.45
CA PRO A 41 12.55 -11.51 -1.33
C PRO A 41 11.57 -10.97 -2.38
N ILE A 42 10.46 -11.68 -2.66
CA ILE A 42 9.50 -11.33 -3.69
C ILE A 42 8.13 -11.06 -3.05
N ALA A 43 7.54 -9.91 -3.39
CA ALA A 43 6.26 -9.45 -2.89
C ALA A 43 5.26 -9.22 -4.03
N ALA A 44 3.99 -9.03 -3.68
CA ALA A 44 2.97 -8.58 -4.63
C ALA A 44 3.36 -7.22 -5.21
N GLY A 45 3.23 -7.07 -6.54
CA GLY A 45 3.66 -5.89 -7.29
C GLY A 45 5.07 -5.94 -7.88
N ASP A 46 5.88 -6.97 -7.52
CA ASP A 46 7.18 -7.16 -8.16
C ASP A 46 7.04 -7.57 -9.61
N VAL A 47 7.86 -6.98 -10.46
CA VAL A 47 8.05 -7.43 -11.84
C VAL A 47 9.20 -8.41 -11.89
N VAL A 48 8.96 -9.59 -12.44
CA VAL A 48 9.89 -10.70 -12.39
C VAL A 48 10.23 -11.25 -13.79
N ASP A 49 11.46 -11.72 -13.93
CA ASP A 49 11.90 -12.48 -15.08
C ASP A 49 11.71 -13.99 -14.82
N ILE A 50 11.04 -14.69 -15.76
CA ILE A 50 10.59 -16.06 -15.60
C ILE A 50 11.18 -16.93 -16.73
N LYS A 51 11.70 -18.09 -16.35
CA LYS A 51 12.04 -19.16 -17.27
C LYS A 51 10.98 -20.26 -17.19
N ALA A 52 10.43 -20.61 -18.34
CA ALA A 52 9.63 -21.82 -18.53
C ALA A 52 10.54 -22.99 -18.94
N ILE A 53 10.31 -24.16 -18.37
CA ILE A 53 11.03 -25.40 -18.69
C ILE A 53 9.98 -26.49 -18.80
N ASP A 54 10.00 -27.21 -19.94
CA ASP A 54 9.22 -28.43 -20.07
C ASP A 54 9.92 -29.54 -19.26
N ALA A 55 9.23 -30.04 -18.25
CA ALA A 55 9.71 -31.13 -17.41
C ALA A 55 8.77 -32.34 -17.63
N SER A 56 9.08 -33.17 -18.59
CA SER A 56 8.32 -34.40 -18.89
C SER A 56 6.87 -34.14 -19.29
N GLY A 57 6.62 -33.11 -20.11
CA GLY A 57 5.29 -32.72 -20.61
C GLY A 57 4.51 -31.78 -19.68
N GLU A 58 5.11 -31.34 -18.59
CA GLU A 58 4.54 -30.33 -17.68
C GLU A 58 5.40 -29.07 -17.65
N MET A 59 4.78 -27.89 -17.83
CA MET A 59 5.49 -26.62 -17.84
C MET A 59 5.79 -26.16 -16.40
N VAL A 60 7.06 -26.08 -16.07
CA VAL A 60 7.55 -25.57 -14.78
C VAL A 60 8.09 -24.16 -14.95
N TYR A 61 7.55 -23.22 -14.18
CA TYR A 61 7.94 -21.82 -14.22
C TYR A 61 8.85 -21.48 -13.04
N THR A 62 9.99 -20.86 -13.36
CA THR A 62 11.00 -20.49 -12.36
C THR A 62 11.36 -19.01 -12.47
N ILE A 63 11.23 -18.27 -11.37
CA ILE A 63 11.67 -16.88 -11.27
C ILE A 63 13.19 -16.83 -11.20
N ARG A 64 13.80 -16.04 -12.06
CA ARG A 64 15.26 -15.87 -12.18
C ARG A 64 15.76 -14.55 -11.68
N GLY A 65 14.92 -13.50 -11.77
CA GLY A 65 15.28 -12.15 -11.39
C GLY A 65 14.06 -11.34 -10.98
N ILE A 66 14.34 -10.23 -10.30
CA ILE A 66 13.38 -9.21 -9.94
C ILE A 66 13.88 -7.92 -10.57
N GLU A 67 13.00 -7.18 -11.24
CA GLU A 67 13.33 -5.86 -11.75
C GLU A 67 13.52 -4.87 -10.61
N LYS A 68 14.26 -3.79 -10.87
CA LYS A 68 14.48 -2.73 -9.90
C LYS A 68 13.13 -2.12 -9.47
N ARG A 69 12.84 -2.16 -8.18
CA ARG A 69 11.65 -1.55 -7.60
C ARG A 69 11.74 -0.03 -7.64
N LYS A 70 10.62 0.64 -7.90
CA LYS A 70 10.51 2.08 -7.70
C LYS A 70 10.33 2.43 -6.22
N ASN A 71 9.58 1.59 -5.50
CA ASN A 71 9.40 1.62 -4.05
C ASN A 71 9.05 0.22 -3.54
N ASP A 72 9.16 0.03 -2.24
CA ASP A 72 8.65 -1.17 -1.58
C ASP A 72 8.13 -0.81 -0.18
N LEU A 73 7.11 -1.54 0.23
CA LEU A 73 6.52 -1.46 1.56
C LEU A 73 7.00 -2.64 2.39
N GLY A 74 7.71 -2.36 3.45
CA GLY A 74 8.21 -3.38 4.36
C GLY A 74 7.69 -3.23 5.79
N ARG A 75 7.73 -4.32 6.55
CA ARG A 75 7.55 -4.30 8.01
C ARG A 75 8.67 -5.11 8.66
N LYS A 76 9.00 -4.80 9.92
CA LYS A 76 9.87 -5.68 10.70
C LYS A 76 9.23 -7.05 10.88
N SER A 77 10.02 -8.08 10.73
CA SER A 77 9.60 -9.43 11.08
C SER A 77 9.46 -9.55 12.60
N THR A 78 8.31 -10.01 13.08
CA THR A 78 8.05 -10.21 14.52
C THR A 78 8.94 -11.29 15.13
N ASN A 79 9.44 -12.22 14.33
CA ASN A 79 10.21 -13.38 14.78
C ASN A 79 11.73 -13.23 14.59
N LEU A 80 12.19 -12.29 13.78
CA LEU A 80 13.59 -12.07 13.47
C LEU A 80 13.87 -10.57 13.48
N SER A 81 14.27 -10.04 14.62
CA SER A 81 14.40 -8.61 14.94
C SER A 81 15.28 -7.76 14.01
N LYS A 82 15.96 -8.36 13.03
CA LYS A 82 16.83 -7.69 12.05
C LYS A 82 16.42 -7.88 10.59
N GLN A 83 15.30 -8.55 10.31
CA GLN A 83 14.91 -8.79 8.92
C GLN A 83 13.61 -8.05 8.57
N MET A 84 13.64 -7.28 7.51
CA MET A 84 12.43 -6.68 6.93
C MET A 84 11.68 -7.74 6.11
N GLN A 85 10.37 -7.79 6.27
CA GLN A 85 9.48 -8.51 5.38
C GLN A 85 8.87 -7.50 4.40
N ILE A 86 9.14 -7.67 3.11
CA ILE A 86 8.52 -6.85 2.09
C ILE A 86 7.08 -7.35 1.88
N ILE A 87 6.15 -6.42 1.95
CA ILE A 87 4.71 -6.68 1.88
C ILE A 87 4.20 -6.41 0.47
N ALA A 88 4.58 -5.28 -0.12
CA ALA A 88 4.20 -4.88 -1.46
C ALA A 88 5.34 -4.12 -2.14
N ALA A 89 5.35 -4.13 -3.47
CA ALA A 89 6.34 -3.43 -4.27
C ALA A 89 5.67 -2.64 -5.41
N ASN A 90 6.35 -1.61 -5.89
CA ASN A 90 5.93 -0.82 -7.03
C ASN A 90 4.52 -0.21 -6.89
N VAL A 91 4.18 0.24 -5.67
CA VAL A 91 2.91 0.89 -5.37
C VAL A 91 2.89 2.27 -6.03
N ASP A 92 1.85 2.56 -6.81
CA ASP A 92 1.70 3.85 -7.48
C ASP A 92 1.15 4.92 -6.56
N ARG A 93 0.19 4.56 -5.71
CA ARG A 93 -0.46 5.47 -4.76
C ARG A 93 -1.12 4.72 -3.61
N VAL A 94 -1.14 5.37 -2.45
CA VAL A 94 -1.99 4.97 -1.34
C VAL A 94 -3.14 5.98 -1.21
N TYR A 95 -4.35 5.46 -1.05
CA TYR A 95 -5.51 6.24 -0.66
C TYR A 95 -5.77 6.01 0.83
N LEU A 96 -5.53 7.05 1.63
CA LEU A 96 -5.80 7.04 3.06
C LEU A 96 -7.24 7.47 3.30
N VAL A 97 -8.11 6.51 3.62
CA VAL A 97 -9.52 6.78 3.94
C VAL A 97 -9.62 7.19 5.40
N VAL A 98 -10.16 8.36 5.63
CA VAL A 98 -10.39 8.95 6.96
C VAL A 98 -11.85 9.38 7.10
N THR A 99 -12.33 9.45 8.34
CA THR A 99 -13.64 9.98 8.70
C THR A 99 -13.47 10.88 9.91
N LEU A 100 -14.16 12.02 9.95
CA LEU A 100 -14.11 12.95 11.06
C LEU A 100 -15.15 12.60 12.14
N ILE A 101 -16.11 11.74 11.76
CA ILE A 101 -17.13 11.19 12.68
C ILE A 101 -17.44 9.73 12.30
N SER A 102 -17.80 8.90 13.27
CA SER A 102 -18.34 7.53 13.10
C SER A 102 -17.52 6.56 12.21
N PRO A 103 -16.28 6.22 12.59
CA PRO A 103 -15.49 6.64 13.73
C PRO A 103 -14.64 7.87 13.44
N GLU A 104 -14.32 8.65 14.45
CA GLU A 104 -13.37 9.75 14.33
C GLU A 104 -11.95 9.23 14.04
N THR A 105 -11.28 9.82 13.05
CA THR A 105 -9.87 9.59 12.76
C THR A 105 -9.04 10.71 13.38
N GLN A 106 -8.22 10.35 14.36
CA GLN A 106 -7.33 11.32 15.02
C GLN A 106 -6.31 11.89 14.03
N VAL A 107 -6.09 13.22 14.05
CA VAL A 107 -5.11 13.90 13.18
C VAL A 107 -3.72 13.29 13.32
N ALA A 108 -3.29 12.99 14.55
CA ALA A 108 -2.01 12.31 14.79
C ALA A 108 -1.87 10.94 14.11
N PHE A 109 -2.97 10.27 13.76
CA PHE A 109 -2.93 9.06 12.93
C PHE A 109 -2.63 9.40 11.48
N ILE A 110 -3.25 10.47 10.94
CA ILE A 110 -3.02 10.94 9.57
C ILE A 110 -1.54 11.31 9.43
N ASP A 111 -1.01 12.15 10.32
CA ASP A 111 0.39 12.60 10.29
C ASP A 111 1.38 11.42 10.32
N ARG A 112 1.19 10.49 11.26
CA ARG A 112 2.05 9.30 11.34
C ARG A 112 1.98 8.44 10.09
N PHE A 113 0.79 8.34 9.49
CA PHE A 113 0.62 7.61 8.25
C PHE A 113 1.37 8.26 7.10
N LEU A 114 1.26 9.58 6.95
CA LEU A 114 1.93 10.34 5.90
C LEU A 114 3.45 10.24 6.01
N VAL A 115 4.01 10.40 7.22
CA VAL A 115 5.45 10.21 7.48
C VAL A 115 5.92 8.81 7.09
N ALA A 116 5.15 7.79 7.42
CA ALA A 116 5.46 6.42 7.02
C ALA A 116 5.39 6.23 5.50
N ALA A 117 4.39 6.79 4.83
CA ALA A 117 4.28 6.74 3.36
C ALA A 117 5.46 7.44 2.68
N GLU A 118 5.88 8.61 3.18
CA GLU A 118 7.08 9.32 2.70
C GLU A 118 8.34 8.48 2.86
N SER A 119 8.51 7.77 3.99
CA SER A 119 9.67 6.90 4.22
C SER A 119 9.77 5.75 3.21
N PHE A 120 8.64 5.30 2.67
CA PHE A 120 8.56 4.30 1.60
C PHE A 120 8.49 4.92 0.20
N ARG A 121 8.48 6.25 0.07
CA ARG A 121 8.34 6.99 -1.20
C ARG A 121 7.05 6.63 -1.94
N ILE A 122 5.96 6.50 -1.22
CA ILE A 122 4.65 6.16 -1.79
C ILE A 122 3.75 7.39 -1.75
N PRO A 123 3.36 7.94 -2.92
CA PRO A 123 2.43 9.06 -2.99
C PRO A 123 1.11 8.74 -2.28
N THR A 124 0.62 9.65 -1.48
CA THR A 124 -0.61 9.46 -0.70
C THR A 124 -1.66 10.50 -1.08
N THR A 125 -2.91 10.07 -1.19
CA THR A 125 -4.10 10.93 -1.30
C THR A 125 -4.98 10.67 -0.08
N ILE A 126 -5.47 11.71 0.55
CA ILE A 126 -6.41 11.63 1.69
C ILE A 126 -7.84 11.65 1.14
N LEU A 127 -8.64 10.68 1.56
CA LEU A 127 -10.05 10.58 1.20
C LEU A 127 -10.91 10.78 2.47
N PHE A 128 -11.53 11.95 2.61
CA PHE A 128 -12.53 12.19 3.64
C PHE A 128 -13.83 11.48 3.24
N ASN A 129 -14.15 10.40 3.92
CA ASN A 129 -15.33 9.59 3.61
C ASN A 129 -16.47 9.87 4.57
N LYS A 130 -17.69 9.50 4.14
CA LYS A 130 -18.95 9.70 4.89
C LYS A 130 -19.27 11.18 5.11
N ILE A 131 -18.96 12.02 4.14
CA ILE A 131 -19.24 13.48 4.24
C ILE A 131 -20.73 13.78 4.38
N ASP A 132 -21.59 12.83 4.03
CA ASP A 132 -23.03 12.91 4.26
C ASP A 132 -23.44 12.88 5.74
N LEU A 133 -22.52 12.50 6.63
CA LEU A 133 -22.71 12.53 8.08
C LEU A 133 -22.11 13.77 8.75
N TYR A 134 -21.39 14.63 7.98
CA TYR A 134 -20.68 15.76 8.54
C TYR A 134 -21.64 16.93 8.80
N GLY A 135 -21.55 17.49 10.02
CA GLY A 135 -22.14 18.79 10.36
C GLY A 135 -21.18 19.93 10.07
N ASP A 136 -21.55 21.14 10.50
CA ASP A 136 -20.76 22.36 10.26
C ASP A 136 -19.36 22.27 10.89
N GLU A 137 -19.22 21.63 12.06
CA GLU A 137 -17.94 21.48 12.75
C GLU A 137 -16.99 20.54 11.98
N GLU A 138 -17.49 19.38 11.51
CA GLU A 138 -16.69 18.45 10.74
C GLU A 138 -16.34 19.02 9.36
N LEU A 139 -17.23 19.75 8.71
CA LEU A 139 -16.96 20.42 7.43
C LEU A 139 -15.86 21.48 7.61
N ALA A 140 -15.96 22.32 8.65
CA ALA A 140 -14.92 23.31 8.95
C ALA A 140 -13.57 22.65 9.27
N LEU A 141 -13.56 21.53 10.01
CA LEU A 141 -12.33 20.75 10.28
C LEU A 141 -11.76 20.15 9.02
N MET A 142 -12.60 19.60 8.13
CA MET A 142 -12.18 19.06 6.83
C MET A 142 -11.51 20.13 5.97
N ASP A 143 -12.11 21.32 5.88
CA ASP A 143 -11.56 22.45 5.12
C ASP A 143 -10.21 22.91 5.72
N TYR A 144 -10.11 22.98 7.05
CA TYR A 144 -8.86 23.28 7.73
C TYR A 144 -7.76 22.24 7.41
N LEU A 145 -8.06 20.95 7.54
CA LEU A 145 -7.10 19.88 7.27
C LEU A 145 -6.70 19.84 5.78
N THR A 146 -7.63 20.08 4.87
CA THR A 146 -7.35 20.23 3.44
C THR A 146 -6.36 21.37 3.19
N GLY A 147 -6.60 22.54 3.82
CA GLY A 147 -5.69 23.68 3.74
C GLY A 147 -4.30 23.42 4.32
N VAL A 148 -4.16 22.45 5.23
CA VAL A 148 -2.85 22.01 5.78
C VAL A 148 -2.16 21.03 4.86
N TYR A 149 -2.87 19.98 4.38
CA TYR A 149 -2.21 18.87 3.69
C TYR A 149 -1.99 19.09 2.20
N GLU A 150 -2.88 19.79 1.50
CA GLU A 150 -2.70 20.02 0.05
C GLU A 150 -1.43 20.82 -0.29
N PRO A 151 -1.09 21.91 0.41
CA PRO A 151 0.17 22.61 0.17
C PRO A 151 1.42 21.77 0.42
N LEU A 152 1.31 20.72 1.24
CA LEU A 152 2.39 19.76 1.51
C LEU A 152 2.51 18.68 0.43
N GLY A 153 1.61 18.68 -0.57
CA GLY A 153 1.63 17.73 -1.69
C GLY A 153 0.75 16.49 -1.48
N TYR A 154 -0.16 16.51 -0.51
CA TYR A 154 -1.13 15.43 -0.26
C TYR A 154 -2.52 15.84 -0.76
N PRO A 155 -2.96 15.42 -1.96
CA PRO A 155 -4.29 15.72 -2.46
C PRO A 155 -5.36 15.26 -1.48
N CYS A 156 -6.38 16.09 -1.26
CA CYS A 156 -7.50 15.79 -0.40
C CYS A 156 -8.79 15.73 -1.24
N ASN A 157 -9.58 14.70 -1.04
CA ASN A 157 -10.88 14.56 -1.71
C ASN A 157 -11.95 14.13 -0.72
N SER A 158 -13.13 14.67 -0.88
CA SER A 158 -14.32 14.30 -0.11
C SER A 158 -15.14 13.27 -0.88
N ILE A 159 -15.56 12.17 -0.22
CA ILE A 159 -16.30 11.09 -0.85
C ILE A 159 -17.44 10.57 0.03
N ILE A 160 -18.38 9.90 -0.63
CA ILE A 160 -19.35 9.00 -0.03
C ILE A 160 -19.14 7.66 -0.73
N ALA A 161 -18.47 6.74 -0.07
CA ALA A 161 -18.03 5.48 -0.68
C ALA A 161 -19.14 4.64 -1.31
N GLU A 162 -20.37 4.77 -0.82
CA GLU A 162 -21.56 4.08 -1.35
C GLU A 162 -22.18 4.75 -2.59
N LYS A 163 -21.81 6.01 -2.90
CA LYS A 163 -22.37 6.76 -4.01
C LYS A 163 -21.41 6.74 -5.21
N ASP A 164 -21.80 6.07 -6.27
CA ASP A 164 -20.98 5.91 -7.49
C ASP A 164 -20.53 7.26 -8.09
N ALA A 165 -21.42 8.26 -8.12
CA ALA A 165 -21.09 9.60 -8.60
C ALA A 165 -19.95 10.24 -7.79
N SER A 166 -19.87 9.98 -6.50
CA SER A 166 -18.83 10.50 -5.59
C SER A 166 -17.44 9.91 -5.83
N ILE A 167 -17.38 8.71 -6.38
CA ILE A 167 -16.10 7.97 -6.56
C ILE A 167 -15.72 7.81 -8.05
N THR A 168 -16.47 8.38 -8.96
CA THR A 168 -16.21 8.27 -10.42
C THR A 168 -14.82 8.79 -10.81
N PHE A 169 -14.35 9.88 -10.17
CA PHE A 169 -13.00 10.39 -10.40
C PHE A 169 -11.95 9.36 -9.99
N LEU A 170 -12.17 8.67 -8.86
CA LEU A 170 -11.24 7.68 -8.32
C LEU A 170 -11.11 6.48 -9.26
N LYS A 171 -12.23 6.00 -9.86
CA LYS A 171 -12.20 4.95 -10.89
C LYS A 171 -11.30 5.31 -12.07
N LYS A 172 -11.27 6.60 -12.47
CA LYS A 172 -10.38 7.08 -13.52
C LYS A 172 -8.93 7.17 -13.07
N GLU A 173 -8.68 7.64 -11.85
CA GLU A 173 -7.33 7.80 -11.32
C GLU A 173 -6.60 6.49 -11.07
N ILE A 174 -7.32 5.43 -10.68
CA ILE A 174 -6.74 4.11 -10.37
C ILE A 174 -6.54 3.24 -11.61
N LYS A 175 -7.09 3.64 -12.75
CA LYS A 175 -6.91 2.88 -13.99
C LYS A 175 -5.43 2.71 -14.30
N ASP A 176 -5.05 1.47 -14.63
CA ASP A 176 -3.68 1.06 -14.96
C ASP A 176 -2.63 1.33 -13.87
N LYS A 177 -3.08 1.51 -12.61
CA LYS A 177 -2.21 1.73 -11.45
C LYS A 177 -2.33 0.62 -10.41
N LYS A 178 -1.27 0.44 -9.64
CA LYS A 178 -1.23 -0.38 -8.43
C LYS A 178 -1.47 0.50 -7.24
N VAL A 179 -2.65 0.39 -6.64
CA VAL A 179 -3.03 1.26 -5.53
C VAL A 179 -3.29 0.47 -4.26
N MET A 180 -3.11 1.15 -3.14
CA MET A 180 -3.47 0.62 -1.83
C MET A 180 -4.57 1.49 -1.22
N ILE A 181 -5.48 0.86 -0.49
CA ILE A 181 -6.51 1.55 0.30
C ILE A 181 -6.25 1.26 1.77
N SER A 182 -5.99 2.30 2.55
CA SER A 182 -5.66 2.22 3.97
C SER A 182 -6.54 3.14 4.81
N GLY A 183 -6.46 2.99 6.13
CA GLY A 183 -7.24 3.79 7.10
C GLY A 183 -7.71 2.93 8.29
N ASN A 184 -8.31 3.57 9.28
CA ASN A 184 -8.82 2.92 10.49
C ASN A 184 -9.96 1.92 10.21
N SER A 185 -10.28 1.08 11.20
CA SER A 185 -11.47 0.21 11.11
C SER A 185 -12.74 1.06 11.11
N GLY A 186 -13.72 0.70 10.26
CA GLY A 186 -15.01 1.38 10.21
C GLY A 186 -15.06 2.64 9.33
N VAL A 187 -13.95 3.13 8.77
CA VAL A 187 -13.93 4.32 7.90
C VAL A 187 -14.51 4.10 6.49
N GLY A 188 -14.89 2.87 6.13
CA GLY A 188 -15.56 2.56 4.86
C GLY A 188 -14.65 2.01 3.76
N LYS A 189 -13.46 1.48 4.06
CA LYS A 189 -12.53 0.89 3.06
C LYS A 189 -13.16 -0.22 2.23
N THR A 190 -13.78 -1.21 2.89
CA THR A 190 -14.41 -2.34 2.20
C THR A 190 -15.55 -1.88 1.31
N THR A 191 -16.35 -0.95 1.80
CA THR A 191 -17.43 -0.32 1.01
C THR A 191 -16.85 0.35 -0.24
N LEU A 192 -15.78 1.15 -0.07
CA LEU A 192 -15.11 1.82 -1.19
C LEU A 192 -14.60 0.83 -2.23
N VAL A 193 -13.91 -0.24 -1.80
CA VAL A 193 -13.39 -1.27 -2.72
C VAL A 193 -14.51 -1.95 -3.48
N ASN A 194 -15.60 -2.34 -2.81
CA ASN A 194 -16.76 -2.97 -3.46
C ASN A 194 -17.49 -2.02 -4.42
N SER A 195 -17.48 -0.72 -4.15
CA SER A 195 -18.05 0.29 -5.04
C SER A 195 -17.13 0.61 -6.24
N LEU A 196 -15.82 0.46 -6.07
CA LEU A 196 -14.87 0.55 -7.19
C LEU A 196 -15.00 -0.64 -8.13
N ASP A 197 -15.17 -1.85 -7.58
CA ASP A 197 -15.38 -3.07 -8.34
C ASP A 197 -16.20 -4.09 -7.54
N SER A 198 -17.46 -4.25 -7.94
CA SER A 198 -18.39 -5.18 -7.29
C SER A 198 -18.02 -6.66 -7.45
N SER A 199 -17.18 -7.00 -8.44
CA SER A 199 -16.73 -8.38 -8.66
C SER A 199 -15.80 -8.89 -7.56
N LEU A 200 -15.13 -7.98 -6.83
CA LEU A 200 -14.23 -8.34 -5.72
C LEU A 200 -14.99 -8.89 -4.53
N SER A 201 -16.28 -8.56 -4.36
CA SER A 201 -17.22 -9.12 -3.35
C SER A 201 -16.60 -9.28 -1.96
N LEU A 202 -15.75 -8.34 -1.53
CA LEU A 202 -15.11 -8.40 -0.23
C LEU A 202 -16.18 -8.28 0.87
N ARG A 203 -16.23 -9.22 1.80
CA ARG A 203 -17.16 -9.14 2.91
C ARG A 203 -16.83 -7.97 3.82
N VAL A 204 -17.85 -7.19 4.22
CA VAL A 204 -17.71 -6.12 5.20
C VAL A 204 -17.04 -6.66 6.45
N GLY A 205 -15.85 -6.17 6.77
CA GLY A 205 -15.03 -6.64 7.88
C GLY A 205 -13.92 -7.65 7.51
N GLU A 206 -13.82 -8.18 6.29
CA GLU A 206 -12.69 -9.05 5.92
C GLU A 206 -11.38 -8.28 5.86
N ILE A 207 -11.39 -7.06 5.33
CA ILE A 207 -10.24 -6.13 5.41
C ILE A 207 -9.91 -5.79 6.89
N SER A 208 -10.89 -5.92 7.80
CA SER A 208 -10.73 -5.62 9.24
C SER A 208 -10.58 -6.86 10.12
N LYS A 209 -11.20 -8.00 9.78
CA LYS A 209 -11.26 -9.22 10.61
C LYS A 209 -10.02 -10.08 10.55
N ALA A 210 -9.19 -9.96 9.53
CA ALA A 210 -7.86 -10.58 9.51
C ALA A 210 -7.02 -10.19 10.76
N HIS A 211 -7.51 -9.25 11.57
CA HIS A 211 -6.84 -8.69 12.73
C HIS A 211 -7.42 -9.03 14.10
N ALA A 212 -8.64 -9.58 14.15
CA ALA A 212 -9.33 -9.79 15.45
C ALA A 212 -9.05 -11.14 16.11
N GLN A 213 -8.50 -12.10 15.38
CA GLN A 213 -8.15 -13.41 15.93
C GLN A 213 -6.64 -13.57 16.01
N GLY A 214 -6.10 -13.56 17.23
CA GLY A 214 -4.69 -13.77 17.57
C GLY A 214 -4.10 -15.13 17.20
N LYS A 215 -4.49 -15.72 16.09
CA LYS A 215 -3.83 -16.84 15.45
C LYS A 215 -2.86 -16.30 14.40
N HIS A 216 -1.59 -16.63 14.54
CA HIS A 216 -0.49 -16.41 13.61
C HIS A 216 -0.77 -16.99 12.22
N THR A 217 -1.66 -16.35 11.46
CA THR A 217 -1.76 -16.59 10.04
C THR A 217 -0.85 -15.56 9.36
N THR A 218 0.25 -16.02 8.81
CA THR A 218 1.11 -15.22 7.93
C THR A 218 0.24 -14.82 6.74
N THR A 219 -0.33 -13.65 6.83
CA THR A 219 -1.23 -13.16 5.80
C THR A 219 -0.36 -12.53 4.72
N PHE A 220 -0.33 -13.16 3.56
CA PHE A 220 0.40 -12.70 2.39
C PHE A 220 -0.41 -11.64 1.68
N SER A 221 0.28 -10.65 1.13
CA SER A 221 -0.35 -9.62 0.30
C SER A 221 -0.79 -10.22 -1.03
N GLU A 222 -1.92 -9.75 -1.50
CA GLU A 222 -2.48 -10.14 -2.80
C GLU A 222 -2.92 -8.91 -3.58
N MET A 223 -2.67 -8.91 -4.89
CA MET A 223 -3.17 -7.91 -5.82
C MET A 223 -4.44 -8.43 -6.48
N HIS A 224 -5.47 -7.62 -6.46
CA HIS A 224 -6.74 -7.88 -7.12
C HIS A 224 -6.86 -6.98 -8.35
N ALA A 225 -6.98 -7.61 -9.52
CA ALA A 225 -7.22 -6.88 -10.76
C ALA A 225 -8.63 -6.26 -10.74
N LEU A 226 -8.72 -5.00 -11.18
CA LEU A 226 -9.98 -4.29 -11.31
C LEU A 226 -10.54 -4.44 -12.73
N GLN A 227 -11.86 -4.58 -12.88
CA GLN A 227 -12.52 -4.61 -14.20
C GLN A 227 -12.27 -3.33 -15.01
N SER A 228 -12.10 -2.20 -14.32
CA SER A 228 -11.78 -0.91 -14.94
C SER A 228 -10.31 -0.77 -15.37
N GLY A 229 -9.48 -1.78 -15.15
CA GLY A 229 -8.03 -1.74 -15.27
C GLY A 229 -7.33 -1.31 -13.99
N GLY A 230 -6.07 -1.71 -13.82
CA GLY A 230 -5.29 -1.50 -12.60
C GLY A 230 -5.51 -2.55 -11.51
N PHE A 231 -4.90 -2.33 -10.34
CA PHE A 231 -4.89 -3.30 -9.24
C PHE A 231 -5.10 -2.63 -7.90
N ILE A 232 -5.84 -3.28 -7.03
CA ILE A 232 -5.84 -2.99 -5.59
C ILE A 232 -4.94 -4.01 -4.89
N ILE A 233 -3.97 -3.53 -4.13
CA ILE A 233 -3.12 -4.36 -3.30
C ILE A 233 -3.79 -4.47 -1.93
N ASP A 234 -4.27 -5.68 -1.61
CA ASP A 234 -4.73 -5.99 -0.26
C ASP A 234 -3.54 -6.43 0.59
N THR A 235 -3.30 -5.67 1.62
CA THR A 235 -2.22 -5.95 2.57
C THR A 235 -2.82 -6.13 3.94
N PRO A 236 -3.15 -7.38 4.30
CA PRO A 236 -3.64 -7.69 5.63
C PRO A 236 -2.59 -7.27 6.66
N GLY A 237 -3.00 -6.49 7.65
CA GLY A 237 -2.09 -6.05 8.71
C GLY A 237 -1.49 -4.66 8.58
N ILE A 238 -1.86 -3.87 7.58
CA ILE A 238 -1.50 -2.44 7.54
C ILE A 238 -2.42 -1.59 8.46
N ARG A 239 -2.67 -2.05 9.68
CA ARG A 239 -2.94 -1.15 10.82
C ARG A 239 -1.68 -0.44 11.27
N ALA A 240 -0.56 -0.90 10.79
CA ALA A 240 0.75 -0.41 11.10
C ALA A 240 1.48 -0.07 9.78
N PHE A 241 1.09 1.00 9.10
CA PHE A 241 2.07 1.96 8.73
C PHE A 241 2.63 2.45 10.07
N GLY A 242 3.21 1.52 10.83
CA GLY A 242 3.97 1.89 11.99
C GLY A 242 5.21 2.61 11.49
N LEU A 243 5.60 3.66 12.17
CA LEU A 243 6.93 4.24 12.03
C LEU A 243 7.92 3.11 12.25
N VAL A 244 8.32 2.45 11.16
CA VAL A 244 9.25 1.34 11.18
C VAL A 244 10.61 1.95 11.40
N ASP A 245 11.11 1.91 12.66
CA ASP A 245 12.47 2.28 13.04
C ASP A 245 13.09 3.38 12.17
N LEU A 246 12.39 4.51 12.11
CA LEU A 246 12.98 5.69 11.51
C LEU A 246 14.08 6.17 12.45
N GLU A 247 15.31 6.22 11.96
CA GLU A 247 16.39 6.84 12.69
C GLU A 247 16.06 8.31 12.90
N LYS A 248 16.29 8.82 14.12
CA LYS A 248 15.92 10.20 14.49
C LYS A 248 16.52 11.24 13.55
N GLU A 249 17.70 10.97 13.07
CA GLU A 249 18.46 11.80 12.14
C GLU A 249 17.79 11.97 10.77
N HIS A 250 16.86 11.07 10.43
CA HIS A 250 16.17 11.08 9.14
C HIS A 250 14.74 11.63 9.21
N TYR A 251 14.22 11.97 10.39
CA TYR A 251 12.83 12.45 10.49
C TYR A 251 12.55 13.66 9.62
N ALA A 252 13.46 14.64 9.59
CA ALA A 252 13.29 15.85 8.79
C ALA A 252 13.10 15.57 7.28
N HIS A 253 13.61 14.45 6.78
CA HIS A 253 13.44 14.04 5.38
C HIS A 253 12.03 13.54 5.05
N TYR A 254 11.25 13.14 6.05
CA TYR A 254 9.91 12.57 5.87
C TYR A 254 8.78 13.57 6.12
N PHE A 255 9.13 14.82 6.46
CA PHE A 255 8.22 15.96 6.53
C PHE A 255 8.49 16.88 5.34
N PRO A 256 7.57 17.01 4.37
CA PRO A 256 7.80 17.86 3.18
C PRO A 256 8.21 19.29 3.53
N GLU A 257 7.57 19.88 4.54
CA GLU A 257 7.86 21.22 5.05
C GLU A 257 9.26 21.33 5.65
N MET A 258 9.73 20.32 6.37
CA MET A 258 11.09 20.30 6.91
C MET A 258 12.12 20.02 5.82
N ARG A 259 11.80 19.09 4.91
CA ARG A 259 12.68 18.76 3.77
C ARG A 259 12.99 19.97 2.90
N ALA A 260 12.00 20.87 2.71
CA ALA A 260 12.20 22.12 1.96
C ALA A 260 13.20 23.08 2.63
N LEU A 261 13.43 22.95 3.93
CA LEU A 261 14.34 23.78 4.72
C LEU A 261 15.72 23.14 4.95
N LEU A 262 15.90 21.88 4.55
CA LEU A 262 17.19 21.19 4.71
C LEU A 262 18.30 21.94 3.93
N GLY A 263 19.42 22.18 4.61
CA GLY A 263 20.56 22.92 4.05
C GLY A 263 20.45 24.45 4.15
N GLN A 264 19.33 24.98 4.63
CA GLN A 264 19.16 26.44 4.84
C GLN A 264 19.55 26.89 6.27
N CYS A 265 19.93 25.95 7.12
CA CYS A 265 20.34 26.27 8.49
C CYS A 265 21.75 26.85 8.54
N LYS A 266 22.01 27.70 9.56
CA LYS A 266 23.31 28.29 9.81
C LYS A 266 24.42 27.24 10.03
N PHE A 267 24.07 26.08 10.58
CA PHE A 267 24.99 24.99 10.89
C PHE A 267 24.74 23.78 9.95
N HIS A 268 25.81 23.25 9.36
CA HIS A 268 25.74 22.13 8.40
C HIS A 268 25.27 20.79 9.01
N ASN A 269 25.34 20.65 10.35
CA ASN A 269 24.95 19.47 11.09
C ASN A 269 23.63 19.65 11.88
N CYS A 270 22.81 20.60 11.47
CA CYS A 270 21.50 20.81 12.10
C CYS A 270 20.60 19.60 11.82
N MET A 271 20.04 19.02 12.85
CA MET A 271 19.13 17.86 12.75
C MET A 271 17.66 18.26 12.92
N HIS A 272 17.37 19.57 13.03
CA HIS A 272 16.05 20.17 13.28
C HIS A 272 15.32 19.63 14.50
#